data_1d332c50c10a1be29989db1ec36e969f
#
_entry.id   1d332c50c10a1be29989db1ec36e969f
#
_cell.length_a   1.000
_cell.length_b   1.000
_cell.length_c   1.000
_cell.angle_alpha   90.00
_cell.angle_beta   90.00
_cell.angle_gamma   90.00
#
_symmetry.space_group_name_H-M   'P 1'
#
loop_
_entity.id
_entity.type
_entity.pdbx_description
1 polymer ?
#
loop_
_entity_poly.entity_id
_entity_poly.type
_entity_poly.pdbx_seq_one_letter_code
_entity_poly.pdbx_strand_id
1 'polypeptide(L)'
;MGKRKRTENIQKNYPSEELLIPAVALMIMLLLAWTWTIIVAKTGLSGAAYFFSVFHVILVVMVVLPYTLKSVIAIAVRKRAEQNQFRNAKCILNAGILISIIYSIITVSLLYIFSDSLLQSVLINQKSQLTLMILNTVILFYSIACTFMGYFEGLGGSFPLLLASITGHLVMTIATAIFTDLFMKQGEKAANVLRIQGTQYAYGAVGAAIGITAGIVIMCIAILVMYQFYSSYFRRLLKRDTSRRRTDTVDVVTRLIRQVLPIAGSYLMMLLYPVIDQTIFFRTMGSGQDAILMSYQWGAYDGLYGGVMFLPLLIALALASREREKISLAFRSGDYHEVRIKAHGMIRDNIIISLFFMVESALAVRLIRCGCIALILLSLSVLLLILLPAINMSIAALITGICALAANVLTAFLTIKVLSLGVYGAMISVIVFGLVYVLLGIMFLGRAVRGRIDLRKTFYCPFLSAAITGIAMLLLGLLFELFLPPILNVLATLVISFVIYFIALAKLDVISAYSVSRFPFGELLLRFGKMIGIFP
;
A
#
# COMPACT_ATOMS: atom_id res chain seq x y z
N MET A 1 17.79 -35.12 6.07
CA MET A 1 16.58 -35.46 5.29
C MET A 1 15.30 -35.56 6.12
N GLY A 2 15.31 -35.96 7.38
CA GLY A 2 14.09 -36.14 8.20
C GLY A 2 13.38 -34.87 8.68
N LYS A 3 14.06 -33.71 8.76
CA LYS A 3 13.48 -32.43 9.20
C LYS A 3 12.64 -31.72 8.11
N ARG A 4 12.97 -31.88 6.84
CA ARG A 4 12.20 -31.32 5.71
C ARG A 4 10.84 -31.98 5.53
N LYS A 5 10.74 -33.31 5.72
CA LYS A 5 9.46 -34.06 5.63
C LYS A 5 8.45 -33.70 6.74
N ARG A 6 8.91 -33.23 7.91
CA ARG A 6 8.01 -32.89 9.03
C ARG A 6 7.37 -31.50 8.88
N THR A 7 8.07 -30.55 8.27
CA THR A 7 7.52 -29.23 7.91
C THR A 7 6.57 -29.31 6.70
N GLU A 8 6.85 -30.19 5.73
CA GLU A 8 5.95 -30.43 4.60
C GLU A 8 4.63 -31.12 5.02
N ASN A 9 4.63 -31.95 6.06
CA ASN A 9 3.41 -32.60 6.55
C ASN A 9 2.49 -31.67 7.36
N ILE A 10 2.98 -30.56 7.90
CA ILE A 10 2.13 -29.55 8.55
C ILE A 10 1.45 -28.66 7.49
N GLN A 11 2.09 -28.43 6.35
CA GLN A 11 1.52 -27.67 5.23
C GLN A 11 0.56 -28.47 4.33
N LYS A 12 0.64 -29.80 4.32
CA LYS A 12 -0.18 -30.65 3.43
C LYS A 12 -1.66 -30.79 3.80
N ASN A 13 -2.10 -30.31 4.97
CA ASN A 13 -3.49 -30.49 5.41
C ASN A 13 -4.46 -29.34 5.12
N TYR A 14 -4.01 -28.26 4.45
CA TYR A 14 -4.90 -27.15 4.07
C TYR A 14 -4.64 -26.66 2.64
N PRO A 15 -5.08 -27.39 1.61
CA PRO A 15 -5.02 -26.91 0.24
C PRO A 15 -5.86 -25.63 0.01
N SER A 16 -6.78 -25.30 0.94
CA SER A 16 -7.59 -24.09 0.92
C SER A 16 -6.82 -22.81 1.31
N GLU A 17 -5.70 -22.89 2.02
CA GLU A 17 -4.95 -21.68 2.42
C GLU A 17 -4.23 -21.01 1.24
N GLU A 18 -3.75 -21.78 0.26
CA GLU A 18 -3.06 -21.21 -0.91
C GLU A 18 -3.99 -20.36 -1.79
N LEU A 19 -5.28 -20.67 -1.84
CA LEU A 19 -6.28 -19.89 -2.58
C LEU A 19 -6.95 -18.82 -1.72
N LEU A 20 -7.15 -19.10 -0.43
CA LEU A 20 -7.84 -18.20 0.50
C LEU A 20 -7.04 -16.91 0.75
N ILE A 21 -5.74 -17.01 0.96
CA ILE A 21 -4.89 -15.84 1.24
C ILE A 21 -4.91 -14.79 0.11
N PRO A 22 -4.68 -15.17 -1.18
CA PRO A 22 -4.78 -14.21 -2.27
C PRO A 22 -6.20 -13.66 -2.48
N ALA A 23 -7.23 -14.49 -2.32
CA ALA A 23 -8.62 -14.05 -2.46
C ALA A 23 -8.99 -13.00 -1.40
N VAL A 24 -8.60 -13.24 -0.16
CA VAL A 24 -8.80 -12.28 0.94
C VAL A 24 -8.00 -11.00 0.74
N ALA A 25 -6.75 -11.10 0.30
CA ALA A 25 -5.94 -9.94 -0.02
C ALA A 25 -6.59 -9.09 -1.11
N LEU A 26 -7.09 -9.73 -2.18
CA LEU A 26 -7.84 -9.05 -3.24
C LEU A 26 -9.10 -8.36 -2.70
N MET A 27 -9.87 -9.04 -1.84
CA MET A 27 -11.07 -8.47 -1.24
C MET A 27 -10.75 -7.24 -0.37
N ILE A 28 -9.68 -7.27 0.42
CA ILE A 28 -9.23 -6.12 1.21
C ILE A 28 -8.84 -4.96 0.28
N MET A 29 -8.14 -5.22 -0.82
CA MET A 29 -7.76 -4.19 -1.79
C MET A 29 -9.00 -3.55 -2.43
N LEU A 30 -9.99 -4.35 -2.80
CA LEU A 30 -11.25 -3.84 -3.36
C LEU A 30 -12.02 -3.00 -2.34
N LEU A 31 -12.07 -3.43 -1.06
CA LEU A 31 -12.70 -2.65 0.01
C LEU A 31 -11.98 -1.31 0.23
N LEU A 32 -10.66 -1.29 0.22
CA LEU A 32 -9.88 -0.06 0.33
C LEU A 32 -10.10 0.87 -0.87
N ALA A 33 -10.08 0.35 -2.08
CA ALA A 33 -10.36 1.14 -3.29
C ALA A 33 -11.79 1.70 -3.27
N TRP A 34 -12.75 0.90 -2.81
CA TRP A 34 -14.13 1.34 -2.66
C TRP A 34 -14.30 2.40 -1.59
N THR A 35 -13.62 2.25 -0.44
CA THR A 35 -13.58 3.28 0.62
C THR A 35 -13.06 4.61 0.07
N TRP A 36 -11.96 4.58 -0.70
CA TRP A 36 -11.41 5.75 -1.38
C TRP A 36 -12.44 6.41 -2.30
N THR A 37 -13.08 5.63 -3.16
CA THR A 37 -14.10 6.10 -4.10
C THR A 37 -15.31 6.72 -3.37
N ILE A 38 -15.77 6.12 -2.27
CA ILE A 38 -16.85 6.64 -1.43
C ILE A 38 -16.50 8.03 -0.88
N ILE A 39 -15.27 8.20 -0.37
CA ILE A 39 -14.82 9.48 0.17
C ILE A 39 -14.91 10.55 -0.92
N VAL A 40 -14.28 10.31 -2.08
CA VAL A 40 -14.27 11.27 -3.19
C VAL A 40 -15.68 11.56 -3.72
N ALA A 41 -16.49 10.51 -3.93
CA ALA A 41 -17.83 10.66 -4.50
C ALA A 41 -18.80 11.42 -3.56
N LYS A 42 -18.70 11.19 -2.24
CA LYS A 42 -19.62 11.78 -1.28
C LYS A 42 -19.17 13.16 -0.79
N THR A 43 -17.88 13.38 -0.57
CA THR A 43 -17.37 14.67 -0.08
C THR A 43 -17.07 15.67 -1.20
N GLY A 44 -17.06 15.20 -2.47
CA GLY A 44 -16.56 15.98 -3.59
C GLY A 44 -15.05 16.23 -3.51
N LEU A 45 -14.51 16.92 -4.51
CA LEU A 45 -13.06 17.13 -4.60
C LEU A 45 -12.51 17.99 -3.45
N SER A 46 -13.22 19.03 -3.03
CA SER A 46 -12.77 19.87 -1.91
C SER A 46 -12.75 19.11 -0.58
N GLY A 47 -13.75 18.26 -0.32
CA GLY A 47 -13.76 17.42 0.89
C GLY A 47 -12.72 16.33 0.85
N ALA A 48 -12.46 15.76 -0.32
CA ALA A 48 -11.36 14.83 -0.55
C ALA A 48 -10.01 15.47 -0.20
N ALA A 49 -9.77 16.72 -0.64
CA ALA A 49 -8.56 17.45 -0.26
C ALA A 49 -8.41 17.61 1.25
N TYR A 50 -9.48 17.99 1.96
CA TYR A 50 -9.45 18.12 3.42
C TYR A 50 -9.16 16.81 4.14
N PHE A 51 -9.65 15.70 3.61
CA PHE A 51 -9.42 14.37 4.16
C PHE A 51 -8.02 13.85 3.85
N PHE A 52 -7.65 13.74 2.56
CA PHE A 52 -6.39 13.11 2.15
C PHE A 52 -5.16 13.88 2.61
N SER A 53 -5.24 15.20 2.67
CA SER A 53 -4.16 16.03 3.23
C SER A 53 -3.77 15.62 4.65
N VAL A 54 -4.74 15.39 5.51
CA VAL A 54 -4.52 14.88 6.86
C VAL A 54 -4.11 13.42 6.85
N PHE A 55 -4.79 12.63 6.01
CA PHE A 55 -4.55 11.19 5.94
C PHE A 55 -3.10 10.86 5.57
N HIS A 56 -2.46 11.61 4.68
CA HIS A 56 -1.04 11.42 4.36
C HIS A 56 -0.13 11.59 5.58
N VAL A 57 -0.36 12.61 6.41
CA VAL A 57 0.41 12.82 7.64
C VAL A 57 0.22 11.65 8.60
N ILE A 58 -1.03 11.22 8.81
CA ILE A 58 -1.35 10.08 9.68
C ILE A 58 -0.79 8.77 9.11
N LEU A 59 -0.86 8.57 7.79
CA LEU A 59 -0.31 7.40 7.11
C LEU A 59 1.21 7.27 7.32
N VAL A 60 1.95 8.39 7.24
CA VAL A 60 3.38 8.40 7.56
C VAL A 60 3.60 7.82 8.95
N VAL A 61 2.89 8.31 9.93
CA VAL A 61 3.03 7.87 11.34
C VAL A 61 2.63 6.40 11.52
N MET A 62 1.52 5.96 10.90
CA MET A 62 1.04 4.57 10.99
C MET A 62 1.99 3.57 10.34
N VAL A 63 2.62 3.94 9.23
CA VAL A 63 3.46 3.00 8.47
C VAL A 63 4.89 2.99 8.98
N VAL A 64 5.45 4.14 9.32
CA VAL A 64 6.88 4.27 9.68
C VAL A 64 7.27 3.35 10.83
N LEU A 65 6.53 3.28 11.92
CA LEU A 65 6.87 2.39 13.00
C LEU A 65 5.90 1.22 13.15
N PRO A 66 4.58 1.37 13.25
CA PRO A 66 3.67 0.25 13.49
C PRO A 66 3.73 -0.85 12.43
N TYR A 67 3.66 -0.48 11.15
CA TYR A 67 3.71 -1.45 10.06
C TYR A 67 5.10 -2.11 9.92
N THR A 68 6.18 -1.35 10.06
CA THR A 68 7.54 -1.90 10.01
C THR A 68 7.83 -2.79 11.21
N LEU A 69 7.35 -2.43 12.40
CA LEU A 69 7.45 -3.23 13.61
C LEU A 69 6.74 -4.57 13.47
N LYS A 70 5.52 -4.60 12.89
CA LYS A 70 4.81 -5.84 12.52
C LYS A 70 5.71 -6.80 11.76
N SER A 71 6.36 -6.30 10.71
CA SER A 71 7.24 -7.11 9.85
C SER A 71 8.46 -7.66 10.57
N VAL A 72 9.08 -6.84 11.43
CA VAL A 72 10.25 -7.24 12.22
C VAL A 72 9.86 -8.25 13.32
N ILE A 73 8.74 -8.04 13.99
CA ILE A 73 8.18 -9.00 14.97
C ILE A 73 7.94 -10.34 14.31
N ALA A 74 7.28 -10.38 13.12
CA ALA A 74 7.00 -11.61 12.41
C ALA A 74 8.28 -12.42 12.14
N ILE A 75 9.34 -11.78 11.65
CA ILE A 75 10.64 -12.43 11.39
C ILE A 75 11.28 -12.92 12.69
N ALA A 76 11.27 -12.10 13.75
CA ALA A 76 11.90 -12.42 15.03
C ALA A 76 11.18 -13.58 15.74
N VAL A 77 9.84 -13.56 15.76
CA VAL A 77 9.00 -14.62 16.35
C VAL A 77 9.18 -15.93 15.59
N ARG A 78 9.15 -15.90 14.25
CA ARG A 78 9.36 -17.09 13.42
C ARG A 78 10.69 -17.77 13.71
N LYS A 79 11.77 -16.99 13.77
CA LYS A 79 13.10 -17.53 14.09
C LYS A 79 13.12 -18.24 15.45
N ARG A 80 12.37 -17.76 16.44
CA ARG A 80 12.27 -18.38 17.76
C ARG A 80 11.35 -19.62 17.75
N ALA A 81 10.24 -19.54 17.01
CA ALA A 81 9.29 -20.65 16.85
C ALA A 81 9.94 -21.86 16.16
N GLU A 82 10.76 -21.66 15.12
CA GLU A 82 11.54 -22.71 14.45
C GLU A 82 12.52 -23.42 15.38
N GLN A 83 13.02 -22.70 16.40
CA GLN A 83 13.89 -23.24 17.43
C GLN A 83 13.13 -23.82 18.65
N ASN A 84 11.79 -23.89 18.62
CA ASN A 84 10.91 -24.26 19.72
C ASN A 84 11.10 -23.37 20.98
N GLN A 85 11.50 -22.10 20.81
CA GLN A 85 11.73 -21.13 21.90
C GLN A 85 10.50 -20.24 22.09
N PHE A 86 9.36 -20.82 22.47
CA PHE A 86 8.07 -20.12 22.53
C PHE A 86 7.97 -19.07 23.65
N ARG A 87 8.72 -19.25 24.76
CA ARG A 87 8.82 -18.23 25.83
C ARG A 87 9.53 -16.99 25.34
N ASN A 88 10.61 -17.15 24.55
CA ASN A 88 11.33 -16.05 23.96
C ASN A 88 10.49 -15.37 22.84
N ALA A 89 9.68 -16.14 22.10
CA ALA A 89 8.72 -15.58 21.14
C ALA A 89 7.64 -14.72 21.84
N LYS A 90 7.13 -15.15 23.01
CA LYS A 90 6.21 -14.33 23.82
C LYS A 90 6.88 -13.08 24.40
N CYS A 91 8.16 -13.14 24.75
CA CYS A 91 8.92 -11.97 25.18
C CYS A 91 9.00 -10.92 24.04
N ILE A 92 9.13 -11.35 22.76
CA ILE A 92 9.10 -10.45 21.61
C ILE A 92 7.73 -9.78 21.47
N LEU A 93 6.62 -10.50 21.69
CA LEU A 93 5.28 -9.89 21.70
C LEU A 93 5.16 -8.80 22.77
N ASN A 94 5.58 -9.10 24.01
CA ASN A 94 5.51 -8.15 25.12
C ASN A 94 6.36 -6.91 24.85
N ALA A 95 7.57 -7.08 24.31
CA ALA A 95 8.44 -5.98 23.90
C ALA A 95 7.79 -5.15 22.77
N GLY A 96 7.16 -5.80 21.79
CA GLY A 96 6.42 -5.14 20.72
C GLY A 96 5.24 -4.31 21.23
N ILE A 97 4.45 -4.84 22.18
CA ILE A 97 3.36 -4.10 22.83
C ILE A 97 3.89 -2.87 23.56
N LEU A 98 4.98 -3.01 24.31
CA LEU A 98 5.61 -1.89 25.02
C LEU A 98 6.04 -0.78 24.05
N ILE A 99 6.76 -1.16 22.96
CA ILE A 99 7.18 -0.20 21.92
C ILE A 99 5.96 0.48 21.30
N SER A 100 4.91 -0.29 20.95
CA SER A 100 3.70 0.25 20.31
C SER A 100 2.95 1.23 21.19
N ILE A 101 2.80 0.94 22.49
CA ILE A 101 2.12 1.83 23.44
C ILE A 101 2.92 3.12 23.64
N ILE A 102 4.22 3.02 23.92
CA ILE A 102 5.10 4.19 24.13
C ILE A 102 5.09 5.08 22.88
N TYR A 103 5.29 4.47 21.71
CA TYR A 103 5.26 5.19 20.44
C TYR A 103 3.93 5.91 20.22
N SER A 104 2.82 5.21 20.44
CA SER A 104 1.49 5.78 20.21
C SER A 104 1.21 6.94 21.16
N ILE A 105 1.52 6.79 22.45
CA ILE A 105 1.31 7.87 23.41
C ILE A 105 2.13 9.11 23.03
N ILE A 106 3.42 8.92 22.72
CA ILE A 106 4.29 10.04 22.34
C ILE A 106 3.76 10.70 21.06
N THR A 107 3.45 9.91 20.04
CA THR A 107 3.07 10.45 18.72
C THR A 107 1.71 11.12 18.75
N VAL A 108 0.71 10.49 19.40
CA VAL A 108 -0.64 11.07 19.56
C VAL A 108 -0.57 12.39 20.35
N SER A 109 0.23 12.43 21.43
CA SER A 109 0.43 13.65 22.23
C SER A 109 1.13 14.75 21.42
N LEU A 110 2.18 14.41 20.67
CA LEU A 110 2.88 15.38 19.82
C LEU A 110 1.98 15.93 18.73
N LEU A 111 1.24 15.08 18.02
CA LEU A 111 0.31 15.53 16.99
C LEU A 111 -0.84 16.37 17.55
N TYR A 112 -1.27 16.11 18.78
CA TYR A 112 -2.29 16.92 19.46
C TYR A 112 -1.74 18.27 19.89
N ILE A 113 -0.57 18.31 20.55
CA ILE A 113 0.08 19.55 21.02
C ILE A 113 0.46 20.46 19.85
N PHE A 114 0.99 19.89 18.76
CA PHE A 114 1.42 20.61 17.58
C PHE A 114 0.36 20.72 16.48
N SER A 115 -0.90 20.37 16.75
CA SER A 115 -1.99 20.36 15.76
C SER A 115 -2.13 21.70 15.05
N ASP A 116 -2.17 22.80 15.78
CA ASP A 116 -2.32 24.15 15.22
C ASP A 116 -1.11 24.54 14.35
N SER A 117 0.10 24.22 14.80
CA SER A 117 1.31 24.44 14.00
C SER A 117 1.32 23.62 12.72
N LEU A 118 0.88 22.36 12.75
CA LEU A 118 0.73 21.51 11.58
C LEU A 118 -0.32 22.06 10.60
N LEU A 119 -1.46 22.52 11.13
CA LEU A 119 -2.53 23.11 10.32
C LEU A 119 -2.08 24.41 9.64
N GLN A 120 -1.25 25.21 10.29
CA GLN A 120 -0.76 26.47 9.74
C GLN A 120 0.46 26.31 8.82
N SER A 121 1.34 25.35 9.12
CA SER A 121 2.64 25.24 8.44
C SER A 121 2.69 24.14 7.37
N VAL A 122 1.97 23.05 7.54
CA VAL A 122 2.02 21.87 6.66
C VAL A 122 0.72 21.70 5.88
N LEU A 123 -0.41 21.64 6.58
CA LEU A 123 -1.71 21.38 5.96
C LEU A 123 -2.32 22.63 5.34
N ILE A 124 -2.00 23.80 5.88
CA ILE A 124 -2.45 25.14 5.47
C ILE A 124 -3.98 25.21 5.31
N ASN A 125 -4.68 24.47 6.15
CA ASN A 125 -6.13 24.35 6.13
C ASN A 125 -6.72 24.10 7.52
N GLN A 126 -7.20 25.16 8.16
CA GLN A 126 -7.81 25.09 9.49
C GLN A 126 -9.09 24.23 9.53
N LYS A 127 -9.80 24.10 8.40
CA LYS A 127 -11.02 23.28 8.31
C LYS A 127 -10.76 21.77 8.50
N SER A 128 -9.50 21.32 8.38
CA SER A 128 -9.11 19.92 8.59
C SER A 128 -8.79 19.56 10.04
N GLN A 129 -8.94 20.47 11.01
CA GLN A 129 -8.56 20.26 12.42
C GLN A 129 -9.29 19.08 13.06
N LEU A 130 -10.60 19.02 12.94
CA LEU A 130 -11.41 17.91 13.50
C LEU A 130 -11.04 16.57 12.84
N THR A 131 -10.79 16.56 11.55
CA THR A 131 -10.32 15.38 10.81
C THR A 131 -8.99 14.88 11.37
N LEU A 132 -8.04 15.79 11.65
CA LEU A 132 -6.75 15.46 12.24
C LEU A 132 -6.91 14.86 13.65
N MET A 133 -7.72 15.47 14.49
CA MET A 133 -7.96 14.99 15.87
C MET A 133 -8.54 13.57 15.90
N ILE A 134 -9.50 13.28 15.02
CA ILE A 134 -10.15 11.97 14.95
C ILE A 134 -9.17 10.93 14.41
N LEU A 135 -8.50 11.20 13.28
CA LEU A 135 -7.54 10.27 12.71
C LEU A 135 -6.32 10.03 13.60
N ASN A 136 -5.95 11.00 14.45
CA ASN A 136 -4.86 10.83 15.40
C ASN A 136 -5.10 9.65 16.36
N THR A 137 -6.34 9.40 16.76
CA THR A 137 -6.71 8.29 17.66
C THR A 137 -6.45 6.91 17.03
N VAL A 138 -6.46 6.82 15.71
CA VAL A 138 -6.20 5.58 14.94
C VAL A 138 -4.83 4.99 15.25
N ILE A 139 -3.84 5.84 15.50
CA ILE A 139 -2.43 5.45 15.70
C ILE A 139 -2.29 4.43 16.84
N LEU A 140 -3.00 4.64 17.94
CA LEU A 140 -2.95 3.75 19.10
C LEU A 140 -3.48 2.35 18.74
N PHE A 141 -4.69 2.29 18.18
CA PHE A 141 -5.34 1.02 17.86
C PHE A 141 -4.59 0.26 16.76
N TYR A 142 -4.14 0.97 15.74
CA TYR A 142 -3.38 0.37 14.64
C TYR A 142 -2.02 -0.19 15.10
N SER A 143 -1.30 0.52 15.99
CA SER A 143 -0.01 0.07 16.53
C SER A 143 -0.14 -1.22 17.32
N ILE A 144 -1.17 -1.32 18.17
CA ILE A 144 -1.46 -2.54 18.93
C ILE A 144 -1.84 -3.67 17.97
N ALA A 145 -2.76 -3.42 17.03
CA ALA A 145 -3.17 -4.42 16.04
C ALA A 145 -1.98 -4.97 15.24
N CYS A 146 -1.10 -4.11 14.76
CA CYS A 146 0.12 -4.49 14.03
C CYS A 146 1.03 -5.41 14.84
N THR A 147 1.20 -5.16 16.14
CA THR A 147 2.01 -6.01 17.01
C THR A 147 1.46 -7.43 17.12
N PHE A 148 0.15 -7.57 17.38
CA PHE A 148 -0.49 -8.88 17.44
C PHE A 148 -0.50 -9.58 16.07
N MET A 149 -0.76 -8.85 15.00
CA MET A 149 -0.68 -9.39 13.64
C MET A 149 0.70 -9.92 13.31
N GLY A 150 1.77 -9.20 13.68
CA GLY A 150 3.15 -9.66 13.51
C GLY A 150 3.46 -10.92 14.30
N TYR A 151 2.91 -11.05 15.51
CA TYR A 151 3.07 -12.24 16.33
C TYR A 151 2.39 -13.47 15.72
N PHE A 152 1.15 -13.35 15.26
CA PHE A 152 0.44 -14.43 14.57
C PHE A 152 1.15 -14.84 13.28
N GLU A 153 1.55 -13.88 12.46
CA GLU A 153 2.29 -14.12 11.22
C GLU A 153 3.60 -14.86 11.48
N GLY A 154 4.32 -14.48 12.55
CA GLY A 154 5.56 -15.13 12.97
C GLY A 154 5.37 -16.57 13.46
N LEU A 155 4.23 -16.92 14.05
CA LEU A 155 3.87 -18.29 14.45
C LEU A 155 3.29 -19.13 13.29
N GLY A 156 3.13 -18.56 12.10
CA GLY A 156 2.55 -19.23 10.92
C GLY A 156 1.02 -19.25 10.89
N GLY A 157 0.35 -18.48 11.75
CA GLY A 157 -1.10 -18.35 11.81
C GLY A 157 -1.63 -17.25 10.90
N SER A 158 -1.99 -17.54 9.66
CA SER A 158 -2.53 -16.54 8.72
C SER A 158 -4.02 -16.24 8.96
N PHE A 159 -4.80 -17.22 9.38
CA PHE A 159 -6.25 -17.08 9.53
C PHE A 159 -6.70 -15.94 10.48
N PRO A 160 -6.17 -15.80 11.71
CA PRO A 160 -6.56 -14.71 12.61
C PRO A 160 -6.25 -13.32 12.03
N LEU A 161 -5.14 -13.20 11.34
CA LEU A 161 -4.72 -11.97 10.67
C LEU A 161 -5.69 -11.59 9.54
N LEU A 162 -6.05 -12.56 8.69
CA LEU A 162 -6.96 -12.35 7.58
C LEU A 162 -8.36 -11.98 8.06
N LEU A 163 -8.88 -12.69 9.06
CA LEU A 163 -10.21 -12.42 9.62
C LEU A 163 -10.29 -11.02 10.24
N ALA A 164 -9.31 -10.64 11.07
CA ALA A 164 -9.27 -9.30 11.65
C ALA A 164 -9.15 -8.20 10.59
N SER A 165 -8.37 -8.44 9.53
CA SER A 165 -8.23 -7.48 8.43
C SER A 165 -9.52 -7.33 7.63
N ILE A 166 -10.18 -8.43 7.25
CA ILE A 166 -11.46 -8.36 6.51
C ILE A 166 -12.52 -7.63 7.32
N THR A 167 -12.73 -8.03 8.58
CA THR A 167 -13.77 -7.43 9.44
C THR A 167 -13.53 -5.94 9.62
N GLY A 168 -12.27 -5.54 9.86
CA GLY A 168 -11.90 -4.14 9.99
C GLY A 168 -12.17 -3.33 8.72
N HIS A 169 -11.73 -3.81 7.55
CA HIS A 169 -11.93 -3.08 6.29
C HIS A 169 -13.38 -3.06 5.83
N LEU A 170 -14.16 -4.13 6.10
CA LEU A 170 -15.59 -4.15 5.82
C LEU A 170 -16.33 -3.09 6.65
N VAL A 171 -16.08 -3.06 7.96
CA VAL A 171 -16.66 -2.03 8.84
C VAL A 171 -16.19 -0.63 8.44
N MET A 172 -14.92 -0.46 8.09
CA MET A 172 -14.37 0.79 7.58
C MET A 172 -15.15 1.30 6.38
N THR A 173 -15.37 0.47 5.37
CA THR A 173 -16.09 0.84 4.14
C THR A 173 -17.53 1.24 4.43
N ILE A 174 -18.26 0.42 5.21
CA ILE A 174 -19.66 0.67 5.55
C ILE A 174 -19.79 1.93 6.43
N ALA A 175 -18.97 2.04 7.46
CA ALA A 175 -18.99 3.18 8.38
C ALA A 175 -18.61 4.48 7.65
N THR A 176 -17.61 4.46 6.76
CA THR A 176 -17.26 5.62 5.93
C THR A 176 -18.43 6.04 5.06
N ALA A 177 -19.14 5.10 4.42
CA ALA A 177 -20.31 5.42 3.62
C ALA A 177 -21.42 6.10 4.43
N ILE A 178 -21.71 5.60 5.63
CA ILE A 178 -22.78 6.11 6.50
C ILE A 178 -22.40 7.45 7.12
N PHE A 179 -21.24 7.52 7.79
CA PHE A 179 -20.84 8.72 8.52
C PHE A 179 -20.51 9.89 7.61
N THR A 180 -19.94 9.66 6.42
CA THR A 180 -19.71 10.73 5.46
C THR A 180 -21.03 11.40 5.05
N ASP A 181 -22.06 10.63 4.74
CA ASP A 181 -23.40 11.17 4.40
C ASP A 181 -24.03 11.95 5.55
N LEU A 182 -23.99 11.38 6.76
CA LEU A 182 -24.57 12.01 7.94
C LEU A 182 -23.90 13.36 8.24
N PHE A 183 -22.58 13.38 8.22
CA PHE A 183 -21.81 14.59 8.50
C PHE A 183 -21.89 15.62 7.37
N MET A 184 -21.96 15.22 6.10
CA MET A 184 -22.24 16.14 4.99
C MET A 184 -23.56 16.91 5.21
N LYS A 185 -24.64 16.20 5.54
CA LYS A 185 -25.93 16.83 5.83
C LYS A 185 -25.89 17.77 7.03
N GLN A 186 -25.15 17.41 8.08
CA GLN A 186 -24.93 18.29 9.23
C GLN A 186 -24.11 19.53 8.85
N GLY A 187 -23.08 19.32 8.02
CA GLY A 187 -22.24 20.38 7.50
C GLY A 187 -23.00 21.37 6.61
N GLU A 188 -23.97 20.91 5.82
CA GLU A 188 -24.87 21.78 5.03
C GLU A 188 -25.71 22.68 5.94
N LYS A 189 -26.30 22.11 7.01
CA LYS A 189 -27.04 22.89 8.00
C LYS A 189 -26.15 23.92 8.69
N ALA A 190 -24.95 23.51 9.09
CA ALA A 190 -23.97 24.42 9.70
C ALA A 190 -23.52 25.53 8.72
N ALA A 191 -23.29 25.19 7.45
CA ALA A 191 -22.94 26.17 6.42
C ALA A 191 -24.03 27.24 6.23
N ASN A 192 -25.30 26.83 6.26
CA ASN A 192 -26.44 27.74 6.12
C ASN A 192 -26.59 28.67 7.34
N VAL A 193 -26.36 28.14 8.56
CA VAL A 193 -26.43 28.94 9.80
C VAL A 193 -25.26 29.91 9.91
N LEU A 194 -24.04 29.41 9.67
CA LEU A 194 -22.81 30.21 9.81
C LEU A 194 -22.54 31.11 8.60
N ARG A 195 -23.23 30.90 7.49
CA ARG A 195 -23.00 31.55 6.19
C ARG A 195 -21.56 31.41 5.69
N ILE A 196 -20.90 30.30 6.03
CA ILE A 196 -19.51 30.00 5.62
C ILE A 196 -19.54 28.91 4.57
N GLN A 197 -19.16 29.29 3.32
CA GLN A 197 -19.08 28.33 2.23
C GLN A 197 -18.01 27.25 2.46
N GLY A 198 -18.28 26.02 2.00
CA GLY A 198 -17.35 24.89 2.07
C GLY A 198 -17.29 24.19 3.43
N THR A 199 -18.13 24.59 4.42
CA THR A 199 -18.21 23.93 5.73
C THR A 199 -18.71 22.49 5.59
N GLN A 200 -19.64 22.22 4.66
CA GLN A 200 -20.14 20.88 4.38
C GLN A 200 -19.03 19.90 3.98
N TYR A 201 -18.05 20.35 3.19
CA TYR A 201 -16.93 19.51 2.76
C TYR A 201 -15.99 19.13 3.91
N ALA A 202 -15.75 20.05 4.83
CA ALA A 202 -14.97 19.79 6.04
C ALA A 202 -15.67 18.76 6.95
N TYR A 203 -16.99 18.90 7.14
CA TYR A 203 -17.78 17.92 7.89
C TYR A 203 -17.80 16.55 7.20
N GLY A 204 -17.89 16.50 5.87
CA GLY A 204 -17.77 15.26 5.11
C GLY A 204 -16.44 14.54 5.36
N ALA A 205 -15.33 15.29 5.38
CA ALA A 205 -14.02 14.76 5.72
C ALA A 205 -13.95 14.20 7.15
N VAL A 206 -14.61 14.86 8.11
CA VAL A 206 -14.78 14.35 9.48
C VAL A 206 -15.55 13.03 9.51
N GLY A 207 -16.65 12.92 8.77
CA GLY A 207 -17.41 11.68 8.65
C GLY A 207 -16.59 10.53 8.09
N ALA A 208 -15.77 10.79 7.07
CA ALA A 208 -14.83 9.81 6.52
C ALA A 208 -13.78 9.38 7.55
N ALA A 209 -13.24 10.32 8.32
CA ALA A 209 -12.28 10.04 9.40
C ALA A 209 -12.88 9.13 10.49
N ILE A 210 -14.14 9.39 10.91
CA ILE A 210 -14.85 8.53 11.86
C ILE A 210 -15.00 7.11 11.31
N GLY A 211 -15.39 6.97 10.04
CA GLY A 211 -15.55 5.67 9.40
C GLY A 211 -14.26 4.84 9.38
N ILE A 212 -13.14 5.46 9.01
CA ILE A 212 -11.82 4.81 9.02
C ILE A 212 -11.41 4.44 10.44
N THR A 213 -11.60 5.33 11.40
CA THR A 213 -11.29 5.08 12.80
C THR A 213 -12.09 3.90 13.34
N ALA A 214 -13.39 3.84 13.06
CA ALA A 214 -14.24 2.73 13.46
C ALA A 214 -13.74 1.38 12.91
N GLY A 215 -13.37 1.33 11.62
CA GLY A 215 -12.82 0.13 11.00
C GLY A 215 -11.54 -0.36 11.66
N ILE A 216 -10.60 0.55 11.97
CA ILE A 216 -9.33 0.19 12.60
C ILE A 216 -9.53 -0.24 14.07
N VAL A 217 -10.44 0.39 14.79
CA VAL A 217 -10.81 -0.03 16.15
C VAL A 217 -11.38 -1.45 16.14
N ILE A 218 -12.30 -1.75 15.22
CA ILE A 218 -12.87 -3.11 15.08
C ILE A 218 -11.80 -4.11 14.67
N MET A 219 -10.88 -3.76 13.77
CA MET A 219 -9.73 -4.61 13.42
C MET A 219 -8.87 -4.93 14.64
N CYS A 220 -8.59 -3.94 15.49
CA CYS A 220 -7.85 -4.12 16.74
C CYS A 220 -8.60 -5.04 17.71
N ILE A 221 -9.90 -4.81 17.92
CA ILE A 221 -10.71 -5.68 18.76
C ILE A 221 -10.74 -7.11 18.22
N ALA A 222 -10.93 -7.29 16.93
CA ALA A 222 -10.97 -8.60 16.30
C ALA A 222 -9.66 -9.39 16.51
N ILE A 223 -8.49 -8.77 16.33
CA ILE A 223 -7.22 -9.47 16.53
C ILE A 223 -6.98 -9.80 18.01
N LEU A 224 -7.40 -8.95 18.95
CA LEU A 224 -7.32 -9.21 20.39
C LEU A 224 -8.25 -10.36 20.81
N VAL A 225 -9.47 -10.40 20.29
CA VAL A 225 -10.42 -11.50 20.50
C VAL A 225 -9.84 -12.80 19.96
N MET A 226 -9.25 -12.78 18.75
CA MET A 226 -8.55 -13.95 18.21
C MET A 226 -7.39 -14.40 19.11
N TYR A 227 -6.62 -13.46 19.67
CA TYR A 227 -5.55 -13.82 20.61
C TYR A 227 -6.09 -14.54 21.86
N GLN A 228 -7.25 -14.13 22.39
CA GLN A 228 -7.91 -14.81 23.50
C GLN A 228 -8.40 -16.22 23.12
N PHE A 229 -9.03 -16.39 21.95
CA PHE A 229 -9.46 -17.70 21.46
C PHE A 229 -8.28 -18.68 21.30
N TYR A 230 -7.15 -18.21 20.81
CA TYR A 230 -5.94 -19.01 20.66
C TYR A 230 -5.12 -19.17 21.96
N SER A 231 -5.59 -18.64 23.10
CA SER A 231 -4.86 -18.69 24.38
C SER A 231 -4.51 -20.11 24.83
N SER A 232 -5.42 -21.06 24.65
CA SER A 232 -5.23 -22.49 24.97
C SER A 232 -4.14 -23.13 24.08
N TYR A 233 -4.09 -22.77 22.81
CA TYR A 233 -3.05 -23.18 21.88
C TYR A 233 -1.69 -22.61 22.28
N PHE A 234 -1.61 -21.33 22.61
CA PHE A 234 -0.37 -20.69 23.08
C PHE A 234 0.14 -21.30 24.38
N ARG A 235 -0.76 -21.64 25.33
CA ARG A 235 -0.37 -22.37 26.56
C ARG A 235 0.25 -23.73 26.25
N ARG A 236 -0.25 -24.47 25.25
CA ARG A 236 0.33 -25.76 24.81
C ARG A 236 1.71 -25.56 24.18
N LEU A 237 1.90 -24.52 23.35
CA LEU A 237 3.20 -24.19 22.79
C LEU A 237 4.23 -23.85 23.89
N LEU A 238 3.82 -23.08 24.90
CA LEU A 238 4.69 -22.73 26.04
C LEU A 238 5.13 -23.96 26.88
N LYS A 239 4.31 -25.04 26.93
CA LYS A 239 4.68 -26.31 27.55
C LYS A 239 5.72 -27.10 26.74
N ARG A 240 5.80 -26.88 25.43
CA ARG A 240 6.79 -27.49 24.53
C ARG A 240 8.07 -26.68 24.38
N ASP A 241 8.24 -25.65 25.19
CA ASP A 241 9.36 -24.72 25.11
C ASP A 241 10.68 -25.41 25.49
N THR A 242 11.69 -25.23 24.64
CA THR A 242 13.04 -25.77 24.85
C THR A 242 14.07 -24.69 25.22
N SER A 243 13.60 -23.48 25.58
CA SER A 243 14.48 -22.36 25.90
C SER A 243 15.29 -22.62 27.16
N ARG A 244 16.61 -22.77 27.04
CA ARG A 244 17.54 -22.88 28.19
C ARG A 244 17.73 -21.56 28.93
N ARG A 245 17.65 -20.42 28.21
CA ARG A 245 17.85 -19.06 28.77
C ARG A 245 16.69 -18.16 28.32
N ARG A 246 16.13 -17.44 29.27
CA ARG A 246 15.18 -16.36 28.97
C ARG A 246 15.95 -15.15 28.45
N THR A 247 15.46 -14.56 27.36
CA THR A 247 15.97 -13.27 26.89
C THR A 247 15.36 -12.16 27.72
N ASP A 248 16.17 -11.17 28.09
CA ASP A 248 15.70 -9.99 28.79
C ASP A 248 14.82 -9.14 27.82
N THR A 249 13.77 -8.53 28.36
CA THR A 249 12.86 -7.70 27.59
C THR A 249 13.55 -6.45 27.06
N VAL A 250 14.45 -5.85 27.81
CA VAL A 250 15.22 -4.66 27.41
C VAL A 250 16.12 -4.98 26.19
N ASP A 251 16.81 -6.11 26.24
CA ASP A 251 17.65 -6.58 25.13
C ASP A 251 16.82 -6.82 23.86
N VAL A 252 15.58 -7.36 24.02
CA VAL A 252 14.67 -7.60 22.90
C VAL A 252 14.19 -6.27 22.31
N VAL A 253 13.79 -5.31 23.13
CA VAL A 253 13.38 -3.96 22.70
C VAL A 253 14.51 -3.30 21.90
N THR A 254 15.72 -3.29 22.43
CA THR A 254 16.89 -2.68 21.76
C THR A 254 17.16 -3.32 20.40
N ARG A 255 17.07 -4.65 20.31
CA ARG A 255 17.26 -5.38 19.03
C ARG A 255 16.16 -5.09 18.03
N LEU A 256 14.91 -5.03 18.48
CA LEU A 256 13.77 -4.71 17.60
C LEU A 256 13.92 -3.29 17.04
N ILE A 257 14.21 -2.29 17.89
CA ILE A 257 14.40 -0.90 17.47
C ILE A 257 15.54 -0.79 16.45
N ARG A 258 16.69 -1.42 16.71
CA ARG A 258 17.83 -1.40 15.77
C ARG A 258 17.49 -1.99 14.41
N GLN A 259 16.63 -3.02 14.34
CA GLN A 259 16.20 -3.63 13.10
C GLN A 259 15.11 -2.83 12.40
N VAL A 260 14.20 -2.20 13.15
CA VAL A 260 13.11 -1.39 12.61
C VAL A 260 13.62 -0.09 12.01
N LEU A 261 14.60 0.56 12.65
CA LEU A 261 15.02 1.93 12.32
C LEU A 261 15.41 2.15 10.84
N PRO A 262 16.27 1.35 10.19
CA PRO A 262 16.62 1.57 8.79
C PRO A 262 15.44 1.27 7.84
N ILE A 263 14.59 0.32 8.17
CA ILE A 263 13.40 -0.01 7.39
C ILE A 263 12.37 1.12 7.52
N ALA A 264 12.10 1.56 8.74
CA ALA A 264 11.22 2.69 9.04
C ALA A 264 11.65 3.97 8.34
N GLY A 265 12.97 4.25 8.33
CA GLY A 265 13.53 5.38 7.59
C GLY A 265 13.25 5.31 6.08
N SER A 266 13.35 4.12 5.48
CA SER A 266 13.04 3.94 4.05
C SER A 266 11.56 4.21 3.75
N TYR A 267 10.64 3.72 4.61
CA TYR A 267 9.21 4.00 4.49
C TYR A 267 8.90 5.48 4.72
N LEU A 268 9.59 6.11 5.69
CA LEU A 268 9.44 7.55 5.94
C LEU A 268 9.76 8.36 4.68
N MET A 269 10.89 8.11 4.03
CA MET A 269 11.28 8.81 2.80
C MET A 269 10.26 8.59 1.68
N MET A 270 9.73 7.38 1.56
CA MET A 270 8.71 7.04 0.56
C MET A 270 7.38 7.75 0.80
N LEU A 271 6.97 7.98 2.05
CA LEU A 271 5.66 8.53 2.40
C LEU A 271 5.67 10.04 2.63
N LEU A 272 6.84 10.67 2.67
CA LEU A 272 6.94 12.12 2.89
C LEU A 272 6.66 12.93 1.63
N TYR A 273 6.86 12.40 0.41
CA TYR A 273 6.71 13.18 -0.80
C TYR A 273 5.30 13.81 -0.94
N PRO A 274 4.18 13.10 -0.65
CA PRO A 274 2.86 13.73 -0.80
C PRO A 274 2.64 14.88 0.19
N VAL A 275 3.19 14.74 1.41
CA VAL A 275 3.11 15.78 2.45
C VAL A 275 3.89 17.03 2.04
N ILE A 276 5.06 16.84 1.44
CA ILE A 276 5.91 17.94 0.99
C ILE A 276 5.31 18.65 -0.22
N ASP A 277 4.87 17.89 -1.24
CA ASP A 277 4.25 18.43 -2.44
C ASP A 277 3.00 19.25 -2.10
N GLN A 278 2.16 18.73 -1.21
CA GLN A 278 1.00 19.42 -0.66
C GLN A 278 1.38 20.73 0.03
N THR A 279 2.38 20.68 0.90
CA THR A 279 2.84 21.85 1.65
C THR A 279 3.34 22.95 0.70
N ILE A 280 4.13 22.59 -0.31
CA ILE A 280 4.62 23.52 -1.33
C ILE A 280 3.46 24.09 -2.14
N PHE A 281 2.50 23.25 -2.56
CA PHE A 281 1.34 23.66 -3.34
C PHE A 281 0.50 24.71 -2.58
N PHE A 282 0.05 24.39 -1.37
CA PHE A 282 -0.80 25.29 -0.61
C PHE A 282 -0.09 26.59 -0.19
N ARG A 283 1.21 26.55 0.11
CA ARG A 283 1.99 27.76 0.41
C ARG A 283 2.17 28.68 -0.80
N THR A 284 2.31 28.11 -1.99
CA THR A 284 2.55 28.89 -3.20
C THR A 284 1.26 29.48 -3.75
N MET A 285 0.20 28.68 -3.79
CA MET A 285 -1.09 29.08 -4.36
C MET A 285 -1.95 29.89 -3.38
N GLY A 286 -1.70 29.77 -2.06
CA GLY A 286 -2.48 30.41 -1.00
C GLY A 286 -2.43 31.92 -0.97
N SER A 287 -1.50 32.52 -1.66
CA SER A 287 -1.33 33.97 -1.67
C SER A 287 -2.19 34.75 -2.68
N GLY A 288 -3.01 34.05 -3.50
CA GLY A 288 -3.76 34.72 -4.56
C GLY A 288 -5.05 34.06 -5.05
N GLN A 289 -5.42 32.89 -4.55
CA GLN A 289 -6.62 32.15 -4.99
C GLN A 289 -7.57 31.86 -3.83
N ASP A 290 -8.88 31.68 -4.14
CA ASP A 290 -9.86 31.23 -3.16
C ASP A 290 -9.48 29.86 -2.57
N ALA A 291 -9.53 29.74 -1.25
CA ALA A 291 -9.20 28.48 -0.53
C ALA A 291 -10.02 27.29 -1.01
N ILE A 292 -11.26 27.52 -1.47
CA ILE A 292 -12.14 26.47 -2.02
C ILE A 292 -11.60 25.98 -3.37
N LEU A 293 -11.16 26.90 -4.24
CA LEU A 293 -10.60 26.55 -5.56
C LEU A 293 -9.30 25.75 -5.42
N MET A 294 -8.43 26.13 -4.49
CA MET A 294 -7.19 25.38 -4.19
C MET A 294 -7.50 23.97 -3.68
N SER A 295 -8.46 23.86 -2.74
CA SER A 295 -8.89 22.57 -2.23
C SER A 295 -9.50 21.70 -3.34
N TYR A 296 -10.26 22.29 -4.25
CA TYR A 296 -10.81 21.60 -5.41
C TYR A 296 -9.71 21.06 -6.35
N GLN A 297 -8.71 21.89 -6.68
CA GLN A 297 -7.59 21.47 -7.53
C GLN A 297 -6.75 20.38 -6.88
N TRP A 298 -6.44 20.52 -5.58
CA TRP A 298 -5.70 19.51 -4.85
C TRP A 298 -6.49 18.21 -4.70
N GLY A 299 -7.79 18.28 -4.46
CA GLY A 299 -8.67 17.13 -4.40
C GLY A 299 -8.83 16.41 -5.74
N ALA A 300 -8.77 17.12 -6.86
CA ALA A 300 -8.71 16.50 -8.17
C ALA A 300 -7.40 15.72 -8.38
N TYR A 301 -6.29 16.29 -7.92
CA TYR A 301 -4.99 15.61 -7.96
C TYR A 301 -4.94 14.43 -6.98
N ASP A 302 -5.23 14.65 -5.72
CA ASP A 302 -5.05 13.64 -4.67
C ASP A 302 -6.20 12.61 -4.65
N GLY A 303 -7.44 13.07 -4.80
CA GLY A 303 -8.62 12.22 -4.80
C GLY A 303 -8.79 11.39 -6.07
N LEU A 304 -8.75 12.00 -7.25
CA LEU A 304 -8.96 11.27 -8.52
C LEU A 304 -7.67 10.63 -9.02
N TYR A 305 -6.62 11.42 -9.21
CA TYR A 305 -5.35 10.90 -9.71
C TYR A 305 -4.68 9.96 -8.69
N GLY A 306 -4.64 10.35 -7.41
CA GLY A 306 -4.17 9.50 -6.32
C GLY A 306 -4.97 8.20 -6.18
N GLY A 307 -6.29 8.25 -6.37
CA GLY A 307 -7.17 7.07 -6.35
C GLY A 307 -6.84 6.06 -7.44
N VAL A 308 -6.52 6.51 -8.65
CA VAL A 308 -6.08 5.64 -9.74
C VAL A 308 -4.71 5.02 -9.44
N MET A 309 -3.80 5.80 -8.83
CA MET A 309 -2.47 5.29 -8.41
C MET A 309 -2.56 4.26 -7.30
N PHE A 310 -3.56 4.35 -6.43
CA PHE A 310 -3.67 3.56 -5.21
C PHE A 310 -3.79 2.05 -5.47
N LEU A 311 -4.59 1.63 -6.44
CA LEU A 311 -4.82 0.21 -6.71
C LEU A 311 -3.56 -0.53 -7.20
N PRO A 312 -2.79 -0.04 -8.18
CA PRO A 312 -1.51 -0.65 -8.56
C PRO A 312 -0.48 -0.66 -7.44
N LEU A 313 -0.45 0.37 -6.59
CA LEU A 313 0.42 0.40 -5.42
C LEU A 313 0.09 -0.70 -4.42
N LEU A 314 -1.20 -0.95 -4.15
CA LEU A 314 -1.65 -2.05 -3.29
C LEU A 314 -1.29 -3.41 -3.87
N ILE A 315 -1.44 -3.60 -5.18
CA ILE A 315 -1.06 -4.84 -5.86
C ILE A 315 0.45 -5.06 -5.78
N ALA A 316 1.25 -4.03 -6.01
CA ALA A 316 2.71 -4.07 -5.86
C ALA A 316 3.11 -4.46 -4.42
N LEU A 317 2.46 -3.87 -3.42
CA LEU A 317 2.65 -4.20 -2.00
C LEU A 317 2.34 -5.67 -1.70
N ALA A 318 1.25 -6.19 -2.25
CA ALA A 318 0.85 -7.59 -2.05
C ALA A 318 1.81 -8.58 -2.72
N LEU A 319 2.19 -8.32 -3.98
CA LEU A 319 3.18 -9.14 -4.70
C LEU A 319 4.52 -9.18 -3.96
N ALA A 320 5.00 -8.01 -3.53
CA ALA A 320 6.25 -7.90 -2.80
C ALA A 320 6.19 -8.61 -1.45
N SER A 321 5.11 -8.44 -0.70
CA SER A 321 4.92 -9.08 0.62
C SER A 321 4.87 -10.60 0.52
N ARG A 322 4.21 -11.14 -0.50
CA ARG A 322 4.08 -12.58 -0.74
C ARG A 322 5.42 -13.27 -1.00
N GLU A 323 6.28 -12.67 -1.82
CA GLU A 323 7.54 -13.30 -2.22
C GLU A 323 8.72 -12.89 -1.31
N ARG A 324 8.55 -11.88 -0.46
CA ARG A 324 9.58 -11.34 0.43
C ARG A 324 10.32 -12.41 1.22
N GLU A 325 9.58 -13.35 1.80
CA GLU A 325 10.16 -14.39 2.65
C GLU A 325 10.99 -15.37 1.84
N LYS A 326 10.45 -15.84 0.71
CA LYS A 326 11.13 -16.78 -0.18
C LYS A 326 12.45 -16.19 -0.70
N ILE A 327 12.42 -14.91 -1.08
CA ILE A 327 13.61 -14.16 -1.53
C ILE A 327 14.62 -14.02 -0.39
N SER A 328 14.17 -13.69 0.82
CA SER A 328 15.05 -13.58 1.99
C SER A 328 15.70 -14.91 2.36
N LEU A 329 14.98 -16.02 2.26
CA LEU A 329 15.52 -17.35 2.51
C LEU A 329 16.54 -17.75 1.43
N ALA A 330 16.23 -17.57 0.16
CA ALA A 330 17.14 -17.85 -0.95
C ALA A 330 18.43 -17.01 -0.86
N PHE A 331 18.30 -15.73 -0.50
CA PHE A 331 19.47 -14.85 -0.31
C PHE A 331 20.37 -15.33 0.84
N ARG A 332 19.78 -15.75 1.98
CA ARG A 332 20.54 -16.25 3.14
C ARG A 332 21.20 -17.61 2.88
N SER A 333 20.62 -18.44 2.03
CA SER A 333 21.22 -19.72 1.60
C SER A 333 22.31 -19.55 0.54
N GLY A 334 22.53 -18.32 0.04
CA GLY A 334 23.50 -18.02 -1.03
C GLY A 334 23.02 -18.38 -2.42
N ASP A 335 21.75 -18.75 -2.59
CA ASP A 335 21.16 -19.05 -3.90
C ASP A 335 20.76 -17.75 -4.63
N TYR A 336 21.76 -17.03 -5.11
CA TYR A 336 21.57 -15.79 -5.88
C TYR A 336 20.82 -16.02 -7.21
N HIS A 337 20.84 -17.26 -7.74
CA HIS A 337 20.10 -17.59 -8.97
C HIS A 337 18.59 -17.56 -8.70
N GLU A 338 18.13 -18.19 -7.63
CA GLU A 338 16.72 -18.17 -7.22
C GLU A 338 16.26 -16.74 -6.86
N VAL A 339 17.07 -15.98 -6.13
CA VAL A 339 16.80 -14.57 -5.81
C VAL A 339 16.58 -13.77 -7.08
N ARG A 340 17.45 -13.91 -8.07
CA ARG A 340 17.37 -13.21 -9.35
C ARG A 340 16.09 -13.54 -10.12
N ILE A 341 15.77 -14.83 -10.26
CA ILE A 341 14.57 -15.26 -10.98
C ILE A 341 13.30 -14.70 -10.32
N LYS A 342 13.22 -14.77 -9.00
CA LYS A 342 12.05 -14.25 -8.27
C LYS A 342 11.95 -12.73 -8.33
N ALA A 343 13.05 -12.01 -8.14
CA ALA A 343 13.08 -10.54 -8.22
C ALA A 343 12.70 -10.04 -9.62
N HIS A 344 13.26 -10.65 -10.67
CA HIS A 344 12.91 -10.30 -12.06
C HIS A 344 11.45 -10.61 -12.37
N GLY A 345 10.95 -11.77 -11.92
CA GLY A 345 9.54 -12.14 -12.06
C GLY A 345 8.63 -11.11 -11.44
N MET A 346 8.92 -10.68 -10.20
CA MET A 346 8.13 -9.66 -9.50
C MET A 346 8.15 -8.30 -10.20
N ILE A 347 9.33 -7.84 -10.66
CA ILE A 347 9.45 -6.58 -11.41
C ILE A 347 8.63 -6.66 -12.70
N ARG A 348 8.76 -7.74 -13.45
CA ARG A 348 8.01 -7.96 -14.69
C ARG A 348 6.50 -7.99 -14.43
N ASP A 349 6.05 -8.78 -13.46
CA ASP A 349 4.62 -8.95 -13.15
C ASP A 349 4.01 -7.62 -12.68
N ASN A 350 4.76 -6.83 -11.90
CA ASN A 350 4.35 -5.49 -11.50
C ASN A 350 4.25 -4.52 -12.68
N ILE A 351 5.19 -4.56 -13.62
CA ILE A 351 5.16 -3.74 -14.85
C ILE A 351 3.94 -4.10 -15.69
N ILE A 352 3.68 -5.40 -15.88
CA ILE A 352 2.51 -5.89 -16.63
C ILE A 352 1.22 -5.30 -16.04
N ILE A 353 1.03 -5.43 -14.73
CA ILE A 353 -0.17 -4.95 -14.05
C ILE A 353 -0.26 -3.42 -14.14
N SER A 354 0.83 -2.72 -13.87
CA SER A 354 0.85 -1.26 -13.90
C SER A 354 0.60 -0.69 -15.29
N LEU A 355 1.11 -1.32 -16.35
CA LEU A 355 0.86 -0.94 -17.73
C LEU A 355 -0.60 -1.13 -18.12
N PHE A 356 -1.25 -2.21 -17.67
CA PHE A 356 -2.68 -2.41 -17.90
C PHE A 356 -3.50 -1.26 -17.29
N PHE A 357 -3.27 -0.94 -16.00
CA PHE A 357 -3.94 0.17 -15.35
C PHE A 357 -3.60 1.54 -15.97
N MET A 358 -2.38 1.71 -16.47
CA MET A 358 -1.98 2.93 -17.16
C MET A 358 -2.80 3.15 -18.44
N VAL A 359 -3.00 2.11 -19.23
CA VAL A 359 -3.79 2.18 -20.47
C VAL A 359 -5.24 2.50 -20.15
N GLU A 360 -5.85 1.79 -19.21
CA GLU A 360 -7.22 2.00 -18.77
C GLU A 360 -7.45 3.43 -18.23
N SER A 361 -6.55 3.92 -17.39
CA SER A 361 -6.68 5.23 -16.74
C SER A 361 -6.36 6.39 -17.68
N ALA A 362 -5.48 6.22 -18.65
CA ALA A 362 -5.12 7.28 -19.59
C ALA A 362 -6.29 7.76 -20.46
N LEU A 363 -7.33 6.95 -20.62
CA LEU A 363 -8.52 7.28 -21.38
C LEU A 363 -9.57 8.03 -20.55
N ALA A 364 -9.51 7.96 -19.23
CA ALA A 364 -10.57 8.45 -18.37
C ALA A 364 -10.56 9.99 -18.19
N VAL A 365 -9.42 10.61 -17.90
CA VAL A 365 -9.35 12.05 -17.57
C VAL A 365 -8.05 12.67 -18.08
N ARG A 366 -8.10 13.94 -18.56
CA ARG A 366 -6.90 14.67 -19.03
C ARG A 366 -5.76 14.72 -18.00
N LEU A 367 -6.09 14.91 -16.72
CA LEU A 367 -5.12 14.96 -15.63
C LEU A 367 -4.33 13.65 -15.53
N ILE A 368 -5.00 12.51 -15.71
CA ILE A 368 -4.39 11.19 -15.59
C ILE A 368 -3.48 10.89 -16.79
N ARG A 369 -3.81 11.36 -17.98
CA ARG A 369 -2.98 11.16 -19.18
C ARG A 369 -1.57 11.71 -19.03
N CYS A 370 -1.42 12.90 -18.43
CA CYS A 370 -0.12 13.53 -18.24
C CYS A 370 0.74 12.80 -17.19
N GLY A 371 0.10 12.21 -16.19
CA GLY A 371 0.78 11.59 -15.04
C GLY A 371 0.81 10.07 -15.03
N CYS A 372 0.25 9.38 -16.03
CA CYS A 372 0.08 7.92 -16.02
C CYS A 372 1.41 7.14 -15.88
N ILE A 373 2.53 7.70 -16.30
CA ILE A 373 3.85 7.08 -16.14
C ILE A 373 4.26 6.94 -14.66
N ALA A 374 3.79 7.84 -13.78
CA ALA A 374 4.04 7.74 -12.35
C ALA A 374 3.47 6.45 -11.75
N LEU A 375 2.40 5.90 -12.33
CA LEU A 375 1.76 4.68 -11.90
C LEU A 375 2.75 3.48 -11.94
N ILE A 376 3.51 3.36 -13.02
CA ILE A 376 4.54 2.32 -13.15
C ILE A 376 5.71 2.60 -12.20
N LEU A 377 6.16 3.85 -12.15
CA LEU A 377 7.33 4.23 -11.36
C LEU A 377 7.08 4.09 -9.86
N LEU A 378 5.91 4.53 -9.36
CA LEU A 378 5.57 4.40 -7.95
C LEU A 378 5.34 2.94 -7.53
N SER A 379 4.65 2.15 -8.36
CA SER A 379 4.43 0.74 -8.06
C SER A 379 5.74 -0.06 -8.02
N LEU A 380 6.68 0.23 -8.92
CA LEU A 380 8.04 -0.33 -8.87
C LEU A 380 8.82 0.17 -7.64
N SER A 381 8.65 1.42 -7.25
CA SER A 381 9.29 1.98 -6.04
C SER A 381 8.82 1.26 -4.78
N VAL A 382 7.52 0.99 -4.63
CA VAL A 382 6.96 0.21 -3.52
C VAL A 382 7.49 -1.22 -3.50
N LEU A 383 7.59 -1.85 -4.67
CA LEU A 383 8.17 -3.19 -4.80
C LEU A 383 9.63 -3.22 -4.35
N LEU A 384 10.45 -2.26 -4.80
CA LEU A 384 11.86 -2.15 -4.42
C LEU A 384 12.05 -1.79 -2.95
N LEU A 385 11.15 -0.98 -2.37
CA LEU A 385 11.12 -0.65 -0.95
C LEU A 385 11.02 -1.89 -0.06
N ILE A 386 10.31 -2.93 -0.50
CA ILE A 386 10.16 -4.19 0.23
C ILE A 386 11.28 -5.17 -0.13
N LEU A 387 11.68 -5.21 -1.39
CA LEU A 387 12.64 -6.18 -1.91
C LEU A 387 14.06 -5.94 -1.37
N LEU A 388 14.53 -4.68 -1.34
CA LEU A 388 15.87 -4.36 -0.86
C LEU A 388 16.10 -4.76 0.62
N PRO A 389 15.20 -4.47 1.57
CA PRO A 389 15.34 -4.99 2.93
C PRO A 389 15.27 -6.53 3.02
N ALA A 390 14.52 -7.20 2.14
CA ALA A 390 14.43 -8.67 2.11
C ALA A 390 15.77 -9.35 1.82
N ILE A 391 16.63 -8.68 1.05
CA ILE A 391 18.00 -9.12 0.73
C ILE A 391 19.06 -8.44 1.62
N ASN A 392 18.70 -8.03 2.83
CA ASN A 392 19.56 -7.36 3.83
C ASN A 392 20.17 -6.02 3.38
N MET A 393 19.57 -5.34 2.41
CA MET A 393 20.01 -4.04 1.91
C MET A 393 19.14 -2.88 2.40
N SER A 394 18.75 -2.87 3.68
CA SER A 394 17.88 -1.82 4.26
C SER A 394 18.50 -0.43 4.19
N ILE A 395 19.82 -0.32 4.34
CA ILE A 395 20.54 0.96 4.20
C ILE A 395 20.49 1.47 2.76
N ALA A 396 20.63 0.58 1.77
CA ALA A 396 20.50 0.96 0.36
C ALA A 396 19.09 1.46 0.04
N ALA A 397 18.05 0.83 0.59
CA ALA A 397 16.67 1.30 0.46
C ALA A 397 16.49 2.70 1.08
N LEU A 398 17.11 2.96 2.23
CA LEU A 398 17.09 4.28 2.87
C LEU A 398 17.80 5.34 2.01
N ILE A 399 19.00 5.05 1.51
CA ILE A 399 19.75 5.96 0.64
C ILE A 399 18.94 6.27 -0.64
N THR A 400 18.36 5.24 -1.26
CA THR A 400 17.50 5.39 -2.43
C THR A 400 16.34 6.33 -2.14
N GLY A 401 15.68 6.16 -0.99
CA GLY A 401 14.58 7.01 -0.54
C GLY A 401 15.00 8.46 -0.31
N ILE A 402 16.14 8.70 0.35
CA ILE A 402 16.69 10.05 0.58
C ILE A 402 16.98 10.76 -0.75
N CYS A 403 17.65 10.09 -1.69
CA CYS A 403 17.96 10.67 -2.99
C CYS A 403 16.68 10.99 -3.80
N ALA A 404 15.71 10.06 -3.78
CA ALA A 404 14.44 10.27 -4.47
C ALA A 404 13.64 11.42 -3.87
N LEU A 405 13.58 11.51 -2.52
CA LEU A 405 12.89 12.61 -1.84
C LEU A 405 13.58 13.96 -2.10
N ALA A 406 14.91 14.01 -2.08
CA ALA A 406 15.65 15.23 -2.41
C ALA A 406 15.35 15.71 -3.85
N ALA A 407 15.33 14.77 -4.82
CA ALA A 407 14.95 15.08 -6.19
C ALA A 407 13.49 15.56 -6.31
N ASN A 408 12.55 14.93 -5.57
CA ASN A 408 11.17 15.38 -5.50
C ASN A 408 11.04 16.80 -4.97
N VAL A 409 11.65 17.10 -3.81
CA VAL A 409 11.60 18.44 -3.19
C VAL A 409 12.12 19.51 -4.14
N LEU A 410 13.27 19.25 -4.78
CA LEU A 410 13.85 20.18 -5.75
C LEU A 410 12.91 20.40 -6.94
N THR A 411 12.38 19.32 -7.49
CA THR A 411 11.47 19.37 -8.65
C THR A 411 10.15 20.07 -8.27
N ALA A 412 9.54 19.71 -7.14
CA ALA A 412 8.32 20.35 -6.64
C ALA A 412 8.51 21.87 -6.44
N PHE A 413 9.64 22.27 -5.84
CA PHE A 413 9.96 23.69 -5.69
C PHE A 413 10.07 24.40 -7.05
N LEU A 414 10.77 23.82 -8.02
CA LEU A 414 10.92 24.41 -9.35
C LEU A 414 9.59 24.45 -10.12
N THR A 415 8.83 23.35 -10.12
CA THR A 415 7.63 23.25 -10.97
C THR A 415 6.41 23.92 -10.35
N ILE A 416 6.22 23.84 -9.04
CA ILE A 416 5.07 24.45 -8.36
C ILE A 416 5.34 25.93 -8.08
N LYS A 417 6.52 26.26 -7.47
CA LYS A 417 6.79 27.62 -6.99
C LYS A 417 7.36 28.53 -8.07
N VAL A 418 8.35 28.07 -8.85
CA VAL A 418 9.00 28.93 -9.86
C VAL A 418 8.20 28.97 -11.16
N LEU A 419 7.79 27.79 -11.68
CA LEU A 419 7.05 27.69 -12.94
C LEU A 419 5.53 27.85 -12.76
N SER A 420 5.03 27.88 -11.52
CA SER A 420 3.60 28.06 -11.18
C SER A 420 2.66 27.06 -11.89
N LEU A 421 3.12 25.81 -12.11
CA LEU A 421 2.34 24.77 -12.80
C LEU A 421 1.23 24.17 -11.94
N GLY A 422 1.08 24.57 -10.68
CA GLY A 422 0.04 24.08 -9.78
C GLY A 422 0.12 22.56 -9.56
N VAL A 423 -1.00 21.86 -9.70
CA VAL A 423 -1.08 20.41 -9.53
C VAL A 423 -0.27 19.61 -10.57
N TYR A 424 -0.06 20.16 -11.77
CA TYR A 424 0.81 19.53 -12.77
C TYR A 424 2.28 19.53 -12.31
N GLY A 425 2.68 20.54 -11.55
CA GLY A 425 4.00 20.58 -10.91
C GLY A 425 4.18 19.44 -9.91
N ALA A 426 3.16 19.15 -9.10
CA ALA A 426 3.16 18.01 -8.19
C ALA A 426 3.20 16.67 -8.94
N MET A 427 2.52 16.53 -10.08
CA MET A 427 2.62 15.34 -10.93
C MET A 427 4.05 15.12 -11.44
N ILE A 428 4.72 16.15 -11.90
CA ILE A 428 6.10 16.07 -12.39
C ILE A 428 7.05 15.68 -11.26
N SER A 429 6.88 16.24 -10.07
CA SER A 429 7.72 15.91 -8.90
C SER A 429 7.60 14.43 -8.50
N VAL A 430 6.39 13.88 -8.53
CA VAL A 430 6.13 12.45 -8.25
C VAL A 430 6.76 11.54 -9.32
N ILE A 431 6.71 11.92 -10.60
CA ILE A 431 7.37 11.17 -11.68
C ILE A 431 8.89 11.14 -11.44
N VAL A 432 9.50 12.29 -11.12
CA VAL A 432 10.94 12.38 -10.84
C VAL A 432 11.30 11.57 -9.59
N PHE A 433 10.49 11.65 -8.52
CA PHE A 433 10.66 10.80 -7.34
C PHE A 433 10.72 9.33 -7.70
N GLY A 434 9.70 8.84 -8.41
CA GLY A 434 9.61 7.44 -8.81
C GLY A 434 10.76 7.01 -9.73
N LEU A 435 11.15 7.88 -10.68
CA LEU A 435 12.26 7.62 -11.60
C LEU A 435 13.58 7.43 -10.85
N VAL A 436 13.93 8.36 -9.96
CA VAL A 436 15.17 8.28 -9.16
C VAL A 436 15.14 7.07 -8.25
N TYR A 437 13.99 6.78 -7.62
CA TYR A 437 13.84 5.61 -6.75
C TYR A 437 14.05 4.31 -7.51
N VAL A 438 13.44 4.17 -8.69
CA VAL A 438 13.55 2.95 -9.53
C VAL A 438 14.97 2.79 -10.07
N LEU A 439 15.59 3.84 -10.58
CA LEU A 439 16.96 3.76 -11.14
C LEU A 439 17.97 3.32 -10.07
N LEU A 440 17.97 3.97 -8.92
CA LEU A 440 18.88 3.63 -7.81
C LEU A 440 18.55 2.25 -7.21
N GLY A 441 17.26 1.95 -7.03
CA GLY A 441 16.82 0.67 -6.49
C GLY A 441 17.21 -0.52 -7.37
N ILE A 442 17.04 -0.41 -8.68
CA ILE A 442 17.48 -1.44 -9.65
C ILE A 442 19.02 -1.55 -9.66
N MET A 443 19.74 -0.44 -9.56
CA MET A 443 21.20 -0.45 -9.48
C MET A 443 21.70 -1.22 -8.25
N PHE A 444 21.13 -0.94 -7.07
CA PHE A 444 21.50 -1.66 -5.84
C PHE A 444 21.11 -3.14 -5.90
N LEU A 445 19.91 -3.44 -6.41
CA LEU A 445 19.46 -4.82 -6.60
C LEU A 445 20.40 -5.60 -7.54
N GLY A 446 20.75 -5.02 -8.70
CA GLY A 446 21.65 -5.64 -9.68
C GLY A 446 23.03 -5.95 -9.10
N ARG A 447 23.57 -5.05 -8.27
CA ARG A 447 24.84 -5.28 -7.56
C ARG A 447 24.76 -6.42 -6.56
N ALA A 448 23.63 -6.52 -5.81
CA ALA A 448 23.45 -7.55 -4.80
C ALA A 448 23.28 -8.95 -5.39
N VAL A 449 22.53 -9.06 -6.51
CA VAL A 449 22.17 -10.34 -7.13
C VAL A 449 23.17 -10.77 -8.22
N ARG A 450 24.17 -9.94 -8.50
CA ARG A 450 25.25 -10.19 -9.50
C ARG A 450 24.70 -10.61 -10.88
N GLY A 451 23.65 -9.96 -11.35
CA GLY A 451 23.03 -10.30 -12.64
C GLY A 451 22.37 -9.11 -13.32
N ARG A 452 22.33 -9.17 -14.67
CA ARG A 452 21.62 -8.17 -15.47
C ARG A 452 20.15 -8.54 -15.62
N ILE A 453 19.29 -7.54 -15.61
CA ILE A 453 17.86 -7.69 -15.89
C ILE A 453 17.69 -7.86 -17.39
N ASP A 454 16.89 -8.82 -17.82
CA ASP A 454 16.49 -8.96 -19.22
C ASP A 454 15.52 -7.83 -19.59
N LEU A 455 16.05 -6.75 -20.13
CA LEU A 455 15.30 -5.55 -20.50
C LEU A 455 14.23 -5.85 -21.56
N ARG A 456 14.47 -6.81 -22.44
CA ARG A 456 13.53 -7.16 -23.50
C ARG A 456 12.25 -7.77 -22.92
N LYS A 457 12.38 -8.81 -22.10
CA LYS A 457 11.23 -9.52 -21.50
C LYS A 457 10.60 -8.76 -20.33
N THR A 458 11.37 -7.92 -19.67
CA THR A 458 10.89 -7.20 -18.47
C THR A 458 10.21 -5.87 -18.80
N PHE A 459 10.69 -5.15 -19.83
CA PHE A 459 10.19 -3.82 -20.17
C PHE A 459 9.62 -3.74 -21.59
N TYR A 460 10.42 -4.11 -22.61
CA TYR A 460 10.05 -3.87 -24.01
C TYR A 460 8.79 -4.64 -24.44
N CYS A 461 8.74 -5.95 -24.19
CA CYS A 461 7.61 -6.76 -24.60
C CYS A 461 6.30 -6.43 -23.84
N PRO A 462 6.30 -6.21 -22.50
CA PRO A 462 5.13 -5.71 -21.79
C PRO A 462 4.64 -4.34 -22.29
N PHE A 463 5.57 -3.41 -22.57
CA PHE A 463 5.22 -2.11 -23.14
C PHE A 463 4.56 -2.21 -24.51
N LEU A 464 5.11 -3.06 -25.39
CA LEU A 464 4.52 -3.32 -26.71
C LEU A 464 3.11 -3.94 -26.60
N SER A 465 2.92 -4.88 -25.67
CA SER A 465 1.61 -5.46 -25.39
C SER A 465 0.60 -4.40 -24.91
N ALA A 466 1.05 -3.50 -24.03
CA ALA A 466 0.21 -2.41 -23.54
C ALA A 466 -0.15 -1.40 -24.66
N ALA A 467 0.79 -1.09 -25.55
CA ALA A 467 0.53 -0.20 -26.69
C ALA A 467 -0.51 -0.80 -27.64
N ILE A 468 -0.39 -2.10 -27.97
CA ILE A 468 -1.38 -2.82 -28.79
C ILE A 468 -2.77 -2.77 -28.12
N THR A 469 -2.81 -3.04 -26.81
CA THR A 469 -4.07 -3.03 -26.07
C THR A 469 -4.67 -1.63 -26.01
N GLY A 470 -3.86 -0.59 -25.81
CA GLY A 470 -4.31 0.80 -25.81
C GLY A 470 -4.95 1.23 -27.12
N ILE A 471 -4.36 0.86 -28.25
CA ILE A 471 -4.95 1.12 -29.58
C ILE A 471 -6.26 0.36 -29.74
N ALA A 472 -6.28 -0.92 -29.39
CA ALA A 472 -7.50 -1.73 -29.47
C ALA A 472 -8.63 -1.17 -28.59
N MET A 473 -8.31 -0.71 -27.37
CA MET A 473 -9.24 -0.11 -26.44
C MET A 473 -9.86 1.19 -26.97
N LEU A 474 -9.04 2.05 -27.57
CA LEU A 474 -9.54 3.26 -28.23
C LEU A 474 -10.54 2.94 -29.33
N LEU A 475 -10.20 1.99 -30.20
CA LEU A 475 -11.07 1.58 -31.31
C LEU A 475 -12.37 0.93 -30.82
N LEU A 476 -12.27 0.03 -29.82
CA LEU A 476 -13.44 -0.63 -29.22
C LEU A 476 -14.33 0.35 -28.45
N GLY A 477 -13.76 1.29 -27.73
CA GLY A 477 -14.51 2.32 -27.01
C GLY A 477 -15.37 3.16 -27.96
N LEU A 478 -14.78 3.62 -29.07
CA LEU A 478 -15.49 4.35 -30.12
C LEU A 478 -16.56 3.49 -30.81
N LEU A 479 -16.27 2.21 -31.04
CA LEU A 479 -17.23 1.30 -31.66
C LEU A 479 -18.43 1.04 -30.75
N PHE A 480 -18.19 0.76 -29.47
CA PHE A 480 -19.25 0.45 -28.51
C PHE A 480 -20.07 1.67 -28.10
N GLU A 481 -19.51 2.88 -28.20
CA GLU A 481 -20.26 4.11 -27.97
C GLU A 481 -21.47 4.25 -28.92
N LEU A 482 -21.40 3.62 -30.11
CA LEU A 482 -22.50 3.62 -31.09
C LEU A 482 -23.67 2.70 -30.71
N PHE A 483 -23.43 1.66 -29.87
CA PHE A 483 -24.41 0.59 -29.65
C PHE A 483 -24.73 0.34 -28.15
N LEU A 484 -23.90 0.81 -27.24
CA LEU A 484 -24.01 0.49 -25.80
C LEU A 484 -24.18 1.75 -24.94
N PRO A 485 -25.00 1.68 -23.89
CA PRO A 485 -25.01 2.75 -22.87
C PRO A 485 -23.65 2.89 -22.18
N PRO A 486 -23.29 4.09 -21.67
CA PRO A 486 -21.94 4.41 -21.20
C PRO A 486 -21.34 3.40 -20.20
N ILE A 487 -22.13 2.91 -19.27
CA ILE A 487 -21.68 1.94 -18.25
C ILE A 487 -21.34 0.58 -18.90
N LEU A 488 -22.19 0.09 -19.80
CA LEU A 488 -21.95 -1.18 -20.50
C LEU A 488 -20.81 -1.06 -21.50
N ASN A 489 -20.63 0.10 -22.16
CA ASN A 489 -19.50 0.37 -23.02
C ASN A 489 -18.18 0.24 -22.23
N VAL A 490 -18.07 0.91 -21.08
CA VAL A 490 -16.85 0.85 -20.22
C VAL A 490 -16.58 -0.59 -19.78
N LEU A 491 -17.58 -1.32 -19.29
CA LEU A 491 -17.42 -2.70 -18.84
C LEU A 491 -17.01 -3.65 -19.98
N ALA A 492 -17.66 -3.56 -21.13
CA ALA A 492 -17.34 -4.38 -22.29
C ALA A 492 -15.92 -4.11 -22.81
N THR A 493 -15.57 -2.83 -22.95
CA THR A 493 -14.23 -2.40 -23.38
C THR A 493 -13.16 -2.92 -22.41
N LEU A 494 -13.37 -2.81 -21.11
CA LEU A 494 -12.43 -3.29 -20.08
C LEU A 494 -12.21 -4.81 -20.16
N VAL A 495 -13.28 -5.59 -20.27
CA VAL A 495 -13.18 -7.05 -20.36
C VAL A 495 -12.45 -7.48 -21.65
N ILE A 496 -12.79 -6.89 -22.78
CA ILE A 496 -12.16 -7.24 -24.06
C ILE A 496 -10.70 -6.79 -24.09
N SER A 497 -10.39 -5.60 -23.57
CA SER A 497 -9.02 -5.10 -23.44
C SER A 497 -8.15 -6.02 -22.59
N PHE A 498 -8.68 -6.54 -21.48
CA PHE A 498 -7.98 -7.52 -20.65
C PHE A 498 -7.64 -8.79 -21.44
N VAL A 499 -8.58 -9.30 -22.23
CA VAL A 499 -8.35 -10.47 -23.09
C VAL A 499 -7.28 -10.19 -24.14
N ILE A 500 -7.36 -9.04 -24.82
CA ILE A 500 -6.35 -8.64 -25.83
C ILE A 500 -4.97 -8.52 -25.20
N TYR A 501 -4.88 -7.88 -24.03
CA TYR A 501 -3.63 -7.72 -23.30
C TYR A 501 -3.02 -9.07 -22.93
N PHE A 502 -3.83 -9.99 -22.40
CA PHE A 502 -3.41 -11.34 -22.05
C PHE A 502 -2.87 -12.10 -23.28
N ILE A 503 -3.59 -12.03 -24.41
CA ILE A 503 -3.16 -12.65 -25.68
C ILE A 503 -1.84 -12.06 -26.17
N ALA A 504 -1.71 -10.74 -26.14
CA ALA A 504 -0.49 -10.05 -26.58
C ALA A 504 0.72 -10.44 -25.71
N LEU A 505 0.58 -10.48 -24.39
CA LEU A 505 1.63 -10.90 -23.46
C LEU A 505 2.06 -12.36 -23.69
N ALA A 506 1.12 -13.24 -23.96
CA ALA A 506 1.40 -14.64 -24.21
C ALA A 506 2.12 -14.86 -25.56
N LYS A 507 1.67 -14.18 -26.62
CA LYS A 507 2.32 -14.26 -27.95
C LYS A 507 3.71 -13.65 -27.99
N LEU A 508 4.00 -12.67 -27.12
CA LEU A 508 5.33 -12.06 -26.99
C LEU A 508 6.25 -12.80 -26.00
N ASP A 509 5.87 -14.00 -25.56
CA ASP A 509 6.65 -14.84 -24.63
C ASP A 509 6.98 -14.15 -23.30
N VAL A 510 6.14 -13.19 -22.87
CA VAL A 510 6.31 -12.49 -21.60
C VAL A 510 5.82 -13.34 -20.44
N ILE A 511 4.67 -14.00 -20.63
CA ILE A 511 4.04 -14.89 -19.66
C ILE A 511 4.10 -16.34 -20.14
N SER A 512 4.56 -17.23 -19.26
CA SER A 512 4.54 -18.68 -19.50
C SER A 512 3.32 -19.31 -18.80
N ALA A 513 2.91 -20.50 -19.25
CA ALA A 513 1.85 -21.27 -18.59
C ALA A 513 2.11 -21.45 -17.08
N TYR A 514 3.37 -21.66 -16.69
CA TYR A 514 3.78 -21.75 -15.29
C TYR A 514 3.62 -20.41 -14.53
N SER A 515 3.86 -19.28 -15.16
CA SER A 515 3.63 -17.98 -14.55
C SER A 515 2.14 -17.74 -14.33
N VAL A 516 1.32 -18.08 -15.32
CA VAL A 516 -0.14 -17.89 -15.26
C VAL A 516 -0.77 -18.75 -14.17
N SER A 517 -0.34 -20.01 -13.98
CA SER A 517 -0.88 -20.89 -12.94
C SER A 517 -0.72 -20.35 -11.51
N ARG A 518 0.20 -19.41 -11.30
CA ARG A 518 0.45 -18.77 -9.98
C ARG A 518 -0.48 -17.60 -9.65
N PHE A 519 -1.19 -17.07 -10.64
CA PHE A 519 -2.14 -15.99 -10.38
C PHE A 519 -3.45 -16.53 -9.78
N PRO A 520 -4.16 -15.71 -9.00
CA PRO A 520 -5.54 -16.01 -8.65
C PRO A 520 -6.34 -16.25 -9.93
N PHE A 521 -7.10 -17.33 -9.99
CA PHE A 521 -7.81 -17.78 -11.21
C PHE A 521 -6.90 -18.19 -12.39
N GLY A 522 -5.60 -18.43 -12.16
CA GLY A 522 -4.63 -18.79 -13.19
C GLY A 522 -4.98 -20.08 -13.96
N GLU A 523 -5.60 -21.06 -13.31
CA GLU A 523 -6.09 -22.27 -13.98
C GLU A 523 -7.21 -21.97 -14.99
N LEU A 524 -8.10 -21.04 -14.69
CA LEU A 524 -9.16 -20.59 -15.60
C LEU A 524 -8.56 -19.85 -16.80
N LEU A 525 -7.59 -18.98 -16.56
CA LEU A 525 -6.84 -18.30 -17.64
C LEU A 525 -6.03 -19.29 -18.49
N LEU A 526 -5.47 -20.34 -17.91
CA LEU A 526 -4.77 -21.39 -18.65
C LEU A 526 -5.73 -22.21 -19.53
N ARG A 527 -6.89 -22.60 -19.01
CA ARG A 527 -7.93 -23.29 -19.80
C ARG A 527 -8.36 -22.42 -20.97
N PHE A 528 -8.60 -21.13 -20.72
CA PHE A 528 -8.94 -20.17 -21.77
C PHE A 528 -7.80 -20.03 -22.79
N GLY A 529 -6.55 -19.90 -22.34
CA GLY A 529 -5.39 -19.80 -23.22
C GLY A 529 -5.15 -21.07 -24.06
N LYS A 530 -5.42 -22.27 -23.50
CA LYS A 530 -5.38 -23.54 -24.25
C LYS A 530 -6.51 -23.62 -25.28
N MET A 531 -7.71 -23.17 -24.95
CA MET A 531 -8.85 -23.16 -25.87
C MET A 531 -8.62 -22.25 -27.09
N ILE A 532 -7.86 -21.17 -26.92
CA ILE A 532 -7.48 -20.22 -28.01
C ILE A 532 -6.17 -20.64 -28.70
N GLY A 533 -5.52 -21.73 -28.28
CA GLY A 533 -4.26 -22.21 -28.89
C GLY A 533 -3.02 -21.37 -28.56
N ILE A 534 -3.04 -20.63 -27.44
CA ILE A 534 -1.91 -19.77 -27.00
C ILE A 534 -0.90 -20.55 -26.17
N PHE A 535 -1.37 -21.50 -25.36
CA PHE A 535 -0.55 -22.40 -24.58
C PHE A 535 -0.71 -23.85 -25.07
N PRO A 536 0.38 -24.62 -25.06
CA PRO A 536 0.34 -26.04 -25.45
C PRO A 536 -0.52 -26.91 -24.52
#